data_a902be59074ad5f94b5c13ebd3701f86
#
_entry.id   a902be59074ad5f94b5c13ebd3701f86
#
_cell.length_a   1.000
_cell.length_b   1.000
_cell.length_c   1.000
_cell.angle_alpha   90.00
_cell.angle_beta   90.00
_cell.angle_gamma   90.00
#
_symmetry.space_group_name_H-M   'P 1'
#
loop_
_entity.id
_entity.type
_entity.pdbx_description
1 polymer ?
#
loop_
_entity_poly.entity_id
_entity_poly.type
_entity_poly.pdbx_seq_one_letter_code
_entity_poly.pdbx_strand_id
1 'polypeptide(L)'
;MSLLSGIVCCFINIKTKSGFPDVINNPYNARLDAFAERNIRGNILASDGTVLAETKAASDGTETREYPYANLFAHVVGYSTVGKTGIESLANFDLLRSHTNLIEQTADEIMGRKSVGDNVVTTLNVNLQQIASDALGKNRGAVIAIEPDTGKILCMVSKPSFDPNTVAANWQDLVNGDSTEAKMLNRATQGLYPPGSTFKIVTALEYMREHPGTYNDYHFDCSGIFSFENNKIQCYHKTAHGSQDFTQAFANSCNGAFANLGTELDLTSYRNLAEQLLFNRSLPLDIPYSRSTFKMQPDAETWEV
;
A
#
# COMPACT_ATOMS: atom_id res chain seq x y z
N MET A 1 -3.51 36.04 -18.29
CA MET A 1 -2.10 35.77 -17.90
C MET A 1 -2.07 35.21 -16.51
N SER A 2 -1.49 34.04 -16.43
CA SER A 2 -1.06 33.28 -15.26
C SER A 2 -2.14 32.73 -14.32
N LEU A 3 -2.72 31.62 -14.73
CA LEU A 3 -3.27 30.57 -13.91
C LEU A 3 -2.12 29.83 -13.21
N LEU A 4 -1.89 30.11 -11.96
CA LEU A 4 -1.14 29.24 -11.04
C LEU A 4 -2.04 28.91 -9.86
N SER A 5 -3.09 28.12 -10.13
CA SER A 5 -3.78 27.38 -9.10
C SER A 5 -2.81 26.35 -8.50
N GLY A 6 -2.59 26.42 -7.18
CA GLY A 6 -1.67 25.57 -6.46
C GLY A 6 -1.99 24.09 -6.63
N ILE A 7 -1.18 23.39 -7.41
CA ILE A 7 -1.21 21.95 -7.52
C ILE A 7 -0.32 21.41 -6.41
N VAL A 8 -0.91 20.83 -5.37
CA VAL A 8 -0.16 20.07 -4.36
C VAL A 8 0.01 18.66 -4.90
N CYS A 9 1.23 18.36 -5.32
CA CYS A 9 1.61 17.01 -5.76
C CYS A 9 1.91 16.19 -4.51
N CYS A 10 1.00 15.33 -4.12
CA CYS A 10 1.12 14.49 -2.94
C CYS A 10 0.96 13.04 -3.28
N PHE A 11 2.06 12.31 -3.40
CA PHE A 11 2.14 10.95 -2.85
C PHE A 11 3.58 10.44 -2.88
N ILE A 12 4.09 10.13 -1.71
CA ILE A 12 5.40 9.52 -1.42
C ILE A 12 6.57 10.45 -1.77
N ASN A 13 6.66 11.58 -1.17
CA ASN A 13 7.85 12.27 -0.67
C ASN A 13 7.52 13.60 -0.02
N ILE A 14 6.51 13.64 0.84
CA ILE A 14 6.34 14.80 1.69
C ILE A 14 7.15 14.58 2.97
N LYS A 15 8.43 14.89 2.91
CA LYS A 15 9.09 15.49 4.06
C LYS A 15 8.61 16.94 4.18
N THR A 16 7.34 17.14 4.49
CA THR A 16 6.96 18.42 5.06
C THR A 16 7.58 18.47 6.44
N LYS A 17 8.56 19.34 6.59
CA LYS A 17 9.09 19.78 7.89
C LYS A 17 8.02 20.61 8.64
N SER A 18 6.81 20.13 8.78
CA SER A 18 5.83 20.66 9.73
C SER A 18 5.36 19.46 10.55
N GLY A 19 5.87 19.37 11.76
CA GLY A 19 5.43 18.38 12.72
C GLY A 19 3.91 18.44 12.87
N PHE A 20 3.30 17.23 12.86
CA PHE A 20 1.93 16.90 13.21
C PHE A 20 0.91 16.72 12.08
N PRO A 21 1.18 15.88 11.02
CA PRO A 21 0.11 15.44 10.10
C PRO A 21 -1.06 14.79 10.85
N ASP A 22 -0.79 14.04 11.91
CA ASP A 22 -1.79 13.36 12.75
C ASP A 22 -2.71 14.33 13.48
N VAL A 23 -2.25 15.54 13.82
CA VAL A 23 -3.07 16.56 14.49
C VAL A 23 -3.92 17.33 13.48
N ILE A 24 -3.39 17.59 12.30
CA ILE A 24 -4.07 18.38 11.26
C ILE A 24 -5.22 17.56 10.65
N ASN A 25 -4.95 16.29 10.32
CA ASN A 25 -5.94 15.39 9.71
C ASN A 25 -6.77 14.61 10.74
N ASN A 26 -6.65 14.93 12.03
CA ASN A 26 -7.44 14.26 13.06
C ASN A 26 -8.94 14.48 12.79
N PRO A 27 -9.76 13.42 12.71
CA PRO A 27 -11.21 13.52 12.47
C PRO A 27 -11.97 14.39 13.50
N TYR A 28 -11.40 14.56 14.68
CA TYR A 28 -11.96 15.41 15.76
C TYR A 28 -11.45 16.85 15.73
N ASN A 29 -10.75 17.27 14.66
CA ASN A 29 -10.29 18.64 14.54
C ASN A 29 -11.44 19.55 14.08
N ALA A 30 -12.01 20.31 15.02
CA ALA A 30 -13.13 21.23 14.75
C ALA A 30 -12.85 22.28 13.65
N ARG A 31 -11.58 22.52 13.31
CA ARG A 31 -11.23 23.39 12.17
C ARG A 31 -11.63 22.79 10.83
N LEU A 32 -11.60 21.45 10.71
CA LEU A 32 -12.00 20.77 9.49
C LEU A 32 -13.50 20.94 9.22
N ASP A 33 -14.32 20.95 10.25
CA ASP A 33 -15.76 21.20 10.13
C ASP A 33 -16.00 22.63 9.64
N ALA A 34 -15.31 23.62 10.21
CA ALA A 34 -15.40 25.01 9.77
C ALA A 34 -14.93 25.22 8.31
N PHE A 35 -13.94 24.46 7.84
CA PHE A 35 -13.55 24.47 6.42
C PHE A 35 -14.60 23.82 5.53
N ALA A 36 -15.21 22.71 5.96
CA ALA A 36 -16.27 22.02 5.21
C ALA A 36 -17.55 22.86 5.08
N GLU A 37 -17.84 23.73 6.06
CA GLU A 37 -18.96 24.68 5.98
C GLU A 37 -18.74 25.76 4.93
N ARG A 38 -17.49 26.17 4.70
CA ARG A 38 -17.13 27.29 3.82
C ARG A 38 -16.65 26.87 2.43
N ASN A 39 -16.16 25.66 2.30
CA ASN A 39 -15.54 25.18 1.07
C ASN A 39 -16.20 23.89 0.58
N ILE A 40 -16.40 23.81 -0.74
CA ILE A 40 -16.72 22.58 -1.45
C ILE A 40 -15.45 21.74 -1.49
N ARG A 41 -15.53 20.47 -1.14
CA ARG A 41 -14.39 19.56 -1.14
C ARG A 41 -13.77 19.42 -2.54
N GLY A 42 -12.46 19.64 -2.68
CA GLY A 42 -11.72 19.58 -3.94
C GLY A 42 -11.65 18.17 -4.53
N ASN A 43 -11.12 18.05 -5.74
CA ASN A 43 -11.07 16.81 -6.48
C ASN A 43 -9.82 15.99 -6.14
N ILE A 44 -9.95 14.66 -6.23
CA ILE A 44 -8.82 13.74 -6.26
C ILE A 44 -8.60 13.33 -7.72
N LEU A 45 -7.38 13.54 -8.21
CA LEU A 45 -7.03 13.34 -9.62
C LEU A 45 -5.96 12.23 -9.73
N ALA A 46 -6.04 11.47 -10.82
CA ALA A 46 -4.96 10.60 -11.27
C ALA A 46 -3.76 11.44 -11.77
N SER A 47 -2.66 10.78 -12.11
CA SER A 47 -1.42 11.42 -12.55
C SER A 47 -1.57 12.23 -13.85
N ASP A 48 -2.56 11.91 -14.68
CA ASP A 48 -2.89 12.57 -15.94
C ASP A 48 -4.00 13.62 -15.83
N GLY A 49 -4.48 13.88 -14.60
CA GLY A 49 -5.58 14.81 -14.33
C GLY A 49 -6.98 14.19 -14.41
N THR A 50 -7.09 12.90 -14.71
CA THR A 50 -8.39 12.20 -14.70
C THR A 50 -9.00 12.24 -13.30
N VAL A 51 -10.29 12.57 -13.20
CA VAL A 51 -11.01 12.70 -11.93
C VAL A 51 -11.29 11.33 -11.32
N LEU A 52 -10.78 11.09 -10.11
CA LEU A 52 -11.02 9.89 -9.33
C LEU A 52 -12.10 10.09 -8.26
N ALA A 53 -12.22 11.30 -7.73
CA ALA A 53 -13.30 11.73 -6.86
C ALA A 53 -13.57 13.22 -7.05
N GLU A 54 -14.85 13.60 -7.10
CA GLU A 54 -15.29 14.99 -7.24
C GLU A 54 -16.49 15.28 -6.35
N THR A 55 -16.74 16.56 -6.06
CA THR A 55 -17.97 16.99 -5.37
C THR A 55 -18.84 17.75 -6.35
N LYS A 56 -20.07 17.27 -6.56
CA LYS A 56 -21.10 17.95 -7.32
C LYS A 56 -22.03 18.71 -6.40
N ALA A 57 -22.15 20.00 -6.62
CA ALA A 57 -23.12 20.85 -5.92
C ALA A 57 -24.37 20.99 -6.81
N ALA A 58 -25.53 20.63 -6.27
CA ALA A 58 -26.82 20.84 -6.90
C ALA A 58 -27.30 22.27 -6.70
N SER A 59 -28.31 22.68 -7.47
CA SER A 59 -28.90 24.04 -7.41
C SER A 59 -29.57 24.37 -6.09
N ASP A 60 -29.93 23.35 -5.31
CA ASP A 60 -30.48 23.48 -3.95
C ASP A 60 -29.44 23.60 -2.83
N GLY A 61 -28.15 23.58 -3.21
CA GLY A 61 -27.01 23.62 -2.30
C GLY A 61 -26.59 22.24 -1.76
N THR A 62 -27.25 21.16 -2.16
CA THR A 62 -26.84 19.80 -1.78
C THR A 62 -25.53 19.43 -2.44
N GLU A 63 -24.58 18.94 -1.65
CA GLU A 63 -23.26 18.47 -2.11
C GLU A 63 -23.24 16.95 -2.11
N THR A 64 -22.87 16.36 -3.25
CA THR A 64 -22.72 14.92 -3.39
C THR A 64 -21.28 14.61 -3.81
N ARG A 65 -20.61 13.75 -3.04
CA ARG A 65 -19.30 13.23 -3.39
C ARG A 65 -19.45 12.05 -4.33
N GLU A 66 -18.85 12.13 -5.51
CA GLU A 66 -18.91 11.09 -6.55
C GLU A 66 -17.55 10.49 -6.85
N TYR A 67 -17.55 9.19 -7.09
CA TYR A 67 -16.39 8.38 -7.45
C TYR A 67 -16.63 7.74 -8.80
N PRO A 68 -16.19 8.37 -9.92
CA PRO A 68 -16.55 7.94 -11.27
C PRO A 68 -16.12 6.52 -11.63
N TYR A 69 -15.07 6.01 -10.97
CA TYR A 69 -14.56 4.65 -11.19
C TYR A 69 -15.07 3.64 -10.17
N ALA A 70 -16.05 4.01 -9.35
CA ALA A 70 -16.70 3.12 -8.37
C ALA A 70 -15.67 2.27 -7.60
N ASN A 71 -15.79 0.95 -7.67
CA ASN A 71 -14.98 0.00 -6.89
C ASN A 71 -13.50 -0.11 -7.32
N LEU A 72 -13.13 0.43 -8.49
CA LEU A 72 -11.78 0.28 -9.05
C LEU A 72 -10.70 0.92 -8.16
N PHE A 73 -11.00 2.08 -7.59
CA PHE A 73 -10.08 2.85 -6.74
C PHE A 73 -10.49 2.88 -5.27
N ALA A 74 -11.53 2.12 -4.88
CA ALA A 74 -12.16 2.23 -3.57
C ALA A 74 -11.19 2.16 -2.39
N HIS A 75 -10.22 1.25 -2.42
CA HIS A 75 -9.29 1.07 -1.30
C HIS A 75 -8.20 2.14 -1.23
N VAL A 76 -7.77 2.70 -2.35
CA VAL A 76 -6.72 3.72 -2.38
C VAL A 76 -7.28 5.12 -2.28
N VAL A 77 -8.34 5.44 -3.02
CA VAL A 77 -9.02 6.74 -2.92
C VAL A 77 -9.83 6.83 -1.63
N GLY A 78 -10.52 5.76 -1.28
CA GLY A 78 -11.36 5.69 -0.09
C GLY A 78 -12.75 6.26 -0.31
N TYR A 79 -13.38 6.69 0.78
CA TYR A 79 -14.69 7.35 0.83
C TYR A 79 -14.68 8.47 1.87
N SER A 80 -15.63 9.41 1.78
CA SER A 80 -15.75 10.57 2.67
C SER A 80 -17.05 10.61 3.49
N THR A 81 -17.91 9.60 3.36
CA THR A 81 -19.15 9.41 4.12
C THR A 81 -18.92 8.41 5.27
N VAL A 82 -19.75 8.40 6.30
CA VAL A 82 -19.65 7.50 7.48
C VAL A 82 -18.22 7.28 7.99
N GLY A 83 -17.45 8.36 8.02
CA GLY A 83 -16.01 8.36 8.25
C GLY A 83 -15.22 8.69 6.98
N LYS A 84 -13.91 8.49 7.01
CA LYS A 84 -13.03 8.71 5.86
C LYS A 84 -11.94 7.66 5.81
N THR A 85 -11.57 7.22 4.62
CA THR A 85 -10.46 6.27 4.42
C THR A 85 -9.60 6.66 3.21
N GLY A 86 -8.47 6.01 3.02
CA GLY A 86 -7.60 6.23 1.86
C GLY A 86 -7.16 7.69 1.71
N ILE A 87 -7.07 8.16 0.48
CA ILE A 87 -6.67 9.54 0.14
C ILE A 87 -7.70 10.55 0.67
N GLU A 88 -8.98 10.20 0.70
CA GLU A 88 -10.02 11.05 1.28
C GLU A 88 -9.74 11.40 2.76
N SER A 89 -9.16 10.46 3.51
CA SER A 89 -8.74 10.71 4.89
C SER A 89 -7.41 11.42 4.95
N LEU A 90 -6.43 10.94 4.19
CA LEU A 90 -5.06 11.42 4.25
C LEU A 90 -4.92 12.88 3.81
N ALA A 91 -5.60 13.25 2.72
CA ALA A 91 -5.59 14.59 2.17
C ALA A 91 -6.81 15.43 2.60
N ASN A 92 -7.47 15.07 3.69
CA ASN A 92 -8.72 15.72 4.10
C ASN A 92 -8.58 17.23 4.30
N PHE A 93 -7.45 17.66 4.87
CA PHE A 93 -7.18 19.08 5.07
C PHE A 93 -6.97 19.82 3.74
N ASP A 94 -6.17 19.25 2.84
CA ASP A 94 -5.88 19.87 1.53
C ASP A 94 -7.14 19.96 0.68
N LEU A 95 -7.95 18.90 0.68
CA LEU A 95 -9.24 18.89 -0.05
C LEU A 95 -10.27 19.91 0.47
N LEU A 96 -10.16 20.32 1.72
CA LEU A 96 -11.07 21.33 2.32
C LEU A 96 -10.46 22.72 2.36
N ARG A 97 -9.15 22.86 2.19
CA ARG A 97 -8.46 24.15 2.15
C ARG A 97 -8.61 24.75 0.75
N SER A 98 -8.86 26.05 0.69
CA SER A 98 -8.90 26.78 -0.58
C SER A 98 -7.73 27.76 -0.67
N HIS A 99 -6.98 27.73 -1.76
CA HIS A 99 -5.95 28.71 -2.11
C HIS A 99 -6.42 29.70 -3.17
N THR A 100 -7.74 29.82 -3.39
CA THR A 100 -8.28 30.88 -4.23
C THR A 100 -7.87 32.25 -3.66
N ASN A 101 -7.70 33.25 -4.53
CA ASN A 101 -7.25 34.55 -4.08
C ASN A 101 -8.31 35.20 -3.16
N LEU A 102 -7.89 36.07 -2.24
CA LEU A 102 -8.75 36.71 -1.26
C LEU A 102 -9.93 37.48 -1.89
N ILE A 103 -9.75 37.98 -3.10
CA ILE A 103 -10.81 38.73 -3.82
C ILE A 103 -11.92 37.77 -4.25
N GLU A 104 -11.57 36.59 -4.78
CA GLU A 104 -12.54 35.58 -5.18
C GLU A 104 -13.24 34.97 -3.96
N GLN A 105 -12.50 34.68 -2.89
CA GLN A 105 -13.09 34.22 -1.62
C GLN A 105 -14.10 35.22 -1.05
N THR A 106 -13.73 36.50 -1.04
CA THR A 106 -14.64 37.56 -0.55
C THR A 106 -15.87 37.72 -1.46
N ALA A 107 -15.69 37.59 -2.77
CA ALA A 107 -16.83 37.66 -3.69
C ALA A 107 -17.77 36.44 -3.53
N ASP A 108 -17.23 35.25 -3.34
CA ASP A 108 -18.01 34.03 -3.08
C ASP A 108 -18.77 34.17 -1.75
N GLU A 109 -18.14 34.68 -0.69
CA GLU A 109 -18.76 34.89 0.61
C GLU A 109 -19.90 35.93 0.54
N ILE A 110 -19.71 37.04 -0.18
CA ILE A 110 -20.75 38.05 -0.41
C ILE A 110 -21.91 37.46 -1.20
N MET A 111 -21.64 36.55 -2.15
CA MET A 111 -22.68 35.90 -2.95
C MET A 111 -23.31 34.68 -2.25
N GLY A 112 -22.89 34.35 -1.03
CA GLY A 112 -23.36 33.18 -0.29
C GLY A 112 -22.97 31.87 -0.93
N ARG A 113 -21.87 31.85 -1.71
CA ARG A 113 -21.34 30.64 -2.34
C ARG A 113 -20.13 30.13 -1.56
N LYS A 114 -19.95 28.80 -1.55
CA LYS A 114 -18.76 28.20 -1.02
C LYS A 114 -17.59 28.30 -2.00
N SER A 115 -16.41 28.56 -1.50
CA SER A 115 -15.17 28.43 -2.31
C SER A 115 -14.86 26.96 -2.59
N VAL A 116 -14.07 26.69 -3.63
CA VAL A 116 -13.65 25.32 -3.97
C VAL A 116 -12.33 24.99 -3.27
N GLY A 117 -12.26 23.85 -2.62
CA GLY A 117 -11.05 23.32 -2.00
C GLY A 117 -10.00 22.90 -3.04
N ASP A 118 -8.78 22.71 -2.57
CA ASP A 118 -7.65 22.35 -3.43
C ASP A 118 -7.80 20.93 -4.02
N ASN A 119 -7.32 20.76 -5.24
CA ASN A 119 -7.25 19.43 -5.85
C ASN A 119 -5.99 18.68 -5.41
N VAL A 120 -6.13 17.38 -5.20
CA VAL A 120 -5.05 16.47 -4.87
C VAL A 120 -4.73 15.62 -6.09
N VAL A 121 -3.52 15.77 -6.64
CA VAL A 121 -3.03 14.95 -7.76
C VAL A 121 -2.24 13.78 -7.22
N THR A 122 -2.64 12.57 -7.58
CA THR A 122 -1.99 11.33 -7.19
C THR A 122 -1.00 10.85 -8.25
N THR A 123 -0.22 9.83 -7.92
CA THR A 123 0.66 9.14 -8.86
C THR A 123 -0.04 7.98 -9.58
N LEU A 124 -1.33 7.77 -9.32
CA LEU A 124 -2.09 6.65 -9.85
C LEU A 124 -2.30 6.78 -11.36
N ASN A 125 -2.18 5.67 -12.07
CA ASN A 125 -2.45 5.55 -13.49
C ASN A 125 -3.72 4.71 -13.70
N VAL A 126 -4.72 5.31 -14.34
CA VAL A 126 -6.05 4.70 -14.52
C VAL A 126 -5.97 3.41 -15.33
N ASN A 127 -5.20 3.43 -16.43
CA ASN A 127 -5.06 2.25 -17.29
C ASN A 127 -4.37 1.11 -16.58
N LEU A 128 -3.29 1.39 -15.84
CA LEU A 128 -2.56 0.38 -15.08
C LEU A 128 -3.41 -0.20 -13.95
N GLN A 129 -4.19 0.62 -13.27
CA GLN A 129 -5.16 0.20 -12.26
C GLN A 129 -6.20 -0.75 -12.84
N GLN A 130 -6.75 -0.44 -14.01
CA GLN A 130 -7.72 -1.29 -14.71
C GLN A 130 -7.08 -2.63 -15.11
N ILE A 131 -5.92 -2.61 -15.75
CA ILE A 131 -5.19 -3.83 -16.16
C ILE A 131 -4.89 -4.71 -14.94
N ALA A 132 -4.42 -4.13 -13.85
CA ALA A 132 -4.13 -4.86 -12.60
C ALA A 132 -5.40 -5.48 -12.00
N SER A 133 -6.51 -4.73 -12.03
CA SER A 133 -7.81 -5.23 -11.57
C SER A 133 -8.31 -6.38 -12.44
N ASP A 134 -8.19 -6.28 -13.76
CA ASP A 134 -8.64 -7.31 -14.70
C ASP A 134 -7.79 -8.58 -14.58
N ALA A 135 -6.46 -8.42 -14.44
CA ALA A 135 -5.54 -9.53 -14.23
C ALA A 135 -5.82 -10.30 -12.92
N LEU A 136 -6.18 -9.60 -11.85
CA LEU A 136 -6.59 -10.22 -10.60
C LEU A 136 -7.94 -10.95 -10.74
N GLY A 137 -8.80 -10.50 -11.64
CA GLY A 137 -10.08 -11.11 -11.97
C GLY A 137 -11.00 -11.23 -10.74
N LYS A 138 -11.46 -12.45 -10.45
CA LYS A 138 -12.30 -12.79 -9.29
C LYS A 138 -11.49 -13.27 -8.08
N ASN A 139 -10.17 -13.33 -8.21
CA ASN A 139 -9.32 -13.80 -7.12
C ASN A 139 -9.29 -12.79 -5.97
N ARG A 140 -9.23 -13.30 -4.75
CA ARG A 140 -9.00 -12.51 -3.55
C ARG A 140 -7.50 -12.23 -3.45
N GLY A 141 -7.14 -10.95 -3.33
CA GLY A 141 -5.74 -10.57 -3.24
C GLY A 141 -5.51 -9.10 -3.52
N ALA A 142 -4.26 -8.74 -3.78
CA ALA A 142 -3.86 -7.38 -4.10
C ALA A 142 -2.82 -7.35 -5.24
N VAL A 143 -2.80 -6.23 -5.96
CA VAL A 143 -1.75 -5.90 -6.93
C VAL A 143 -1.27 -4.48 -6.63
N ILE A 144 0.04 -4.30 -6.54
CA ILE A 144 0.68 -2.99 -6.38
C ILE A 144 1.75 -2.87 -7.46
N ALA A 145 1.79 -1.75 -8.18
CA ALA A 145 2.91 -1.39 -9.02
C ALA A 145 3.58 -0.14 -8.45
N ILE A 146 4.89 -0.22 -8.28
CA ILE A 146 5.72 0.85 -7.72
C ILE A 146 6.83 1.16 -8.72
N GLU A 147 7.09 2.44 -8.97
CA GLU A 147 8.25 2.91 -9.72
C GLU A 147 9.49 2.86 -8.83
N PRO A 148 10.49 2.01 -9.11
CA PRO A 148 11.59 1.76 -8.15
C PRO A 148 12.42 3.01 -7.84
N ASP A 149 12.67 3.86 -8.85
CA ASP A 149 13.56 5.02 -8.72
C ASP A 149 12.96 6.14 -7.85
N THR A 150 11.63 6.21 -7.77
CA THR A 150 10.93 7.31 -7.09
C THR A 150 10.08 6.86 -5.90
N GLY A 151 9.77 5.56 -5.82
CA GLY A 151 8.82 5.01 -4.86
C GLY A 151 7.35 5.35 -5.16
N LYS A 152 7.03 5.94 -6.31
CA LYS A 152 5.66 6.27 -6.68
C LYS A 152 4.81 5.02 -6.83
N ILE A 153 3.65 5.00 -6.17
CA ILE A 153 2.65 3.96 -6.38
C ILE A 153 1.85 4.32 -7.62
N LEU A 154 1.96 3.50 -8.66
CA LEU A 154 1.30 3.71 -9.94
C LEU A 154 -0.08 3.05 -10.00
N CYS A 155 -0.25 1.91 -9.30
CA CYS A 155 -1.56 1.31 -9.06
C CYS A 155 -1.56 0.57 -7.71
N MET A 156 -2.76 0.45 -7.13
CA MET A 156 -3.00 -0.30 -5.89
C MET A 156 -4.42 -0.88 -5.94
N VAL A 157 -4.50 -2.17 -6.22
CA VAL A 157 -5.75 -2.92 -6.30
C VAL A 157 -5.87 -3.84 -5.10
N SER A 158 -7.06 -3.91 -4.50
CA SER A 158 -7.42 -4.89 -3.48
C SER A 158 -8.78 -5.49 -3.82
N LYS A 159 -8.90 -6.81 -3.75
CA LYS A 159 -10.16 -7.54 -4.00
C LYS A 159 -10.43 -8.58 -2.90
N PRO A 160 -11.74 -8.82 -2.57
CA PRO A 160 -12.91 -8.13 -3.08
C PRO A 160 -12.95 -6.66 -2.68
N SER A 161 -13.73 -5.86 -3.40
CA SER A 161 -13.84 -4.42 -3.25
C SER A 161 -15.28 -3.99 -2.93
N PHE A 162 -15.49 -2.71 -2.74
CA PHE A 162 -16.78 -2.07 -2.47
C PHE A 162 -16.95 -0.83 -3.37
N ASP A 163 -18.18 -0.33 -3.51
CA ASP A 163 -18.44 0.92 -4.21
C ASP A 163 -18.50 2.08 -3.20
N PRO A 164 -17.56 3.05 -3.25
CA PRO A 164 -17.55 4.20 -2.33
C PRO A 164 -18.80 5.08 -2.48
N ASN A 165 -19.48 5.09 -3.63
CA ASN A 165 -20.72 5.85 -3.82
C ASN A 165 -21.87 5.30 -2.98
N THR A 166 -21.82 4.04 -2.58
CA THR A 166 -22.92 3.36 -1.86
C THR A 166 -22.57 2.96 -0.43
N VAL A 167 -21.38 3.35 0.07
CA VAL A 167 -20.89 2.95 1.41
C VAL A 167 -21.89 3.33 2.51
N ALA A 168 -22.45 4.56 2.48
CA ALA A 168 -23.38 4.99 3.51
C ALA A 168 -24.66 4.14 3.56
N ALA A 169 -25.20 3.77 2.40
CA ALA A 169 -26.40 2.93 2.30
C ALA A 169 -26.13 1.47 2.70
N ASN A 170 -24.93 0.97 2.40
CA ASN A 170 -24.56 -0.43 2.60
C ASN A 170 -23.66 -0.65 3.84
N TRP A 171 -23.54 0.34 4.72
CA TRP A 171 -22.60 0.33 5.84
C TRP A 171 -22.70 -0.90 6.72
N GLN A 172 -23.93 -1.27 7.11
CA GLN A 172 -24.16 -2.42 7.99
C GLN A 172 -23.72 -3.74 7.33
N ASP A 173 -24.00 -3.90 6.05
CA ASP A 173 -23.59 -5.09 5.29
C ASP A 173 -22.08 -5.15 5.07
N LEU A 174 -21.45 -3.99 4.86
CA LEU A 174 -19.98 -3.91 4.69
C LEU A 174 -19.21 -4.21 5.98
N VAL A 175 -19.75 -3.79 7.14
CA VAL A 175 -19.09 -3.98 8.44
C VAL A 175 -19.44 -5.31 9.09
N ASN A 176 -20.71 -5.75 9.01
CA ASN A 176 -21.20 -6.95 9.68
C ASN A 176 -21.39 -8.14 8.73
N GLY A 177 -21.13 -7.96 7.43
CA GLY A 177 -21.25 -9.01 6.43
C GLY A 177 -20.23 -10.13 6.60
N ASP A 178 -20.13 -11.00 5.60
CA ASP A 178 -19.23 -12.14 5.63
C ASP A 178 -17.77 -11.70 5.88
N SER A 179 -17.29 -11.99 7.09
CA SER A 179 -15.93 -11.67 7.50
C SER A 179 -14.86 -12.34 6.63
N THR A 180 -15.23 -13.42 5.92
CA THR A 180 -14.32 -14.11 5.00
C THR A 180 -14.03 -13.27 3.76
N GLU A 181 -14.98 -12.43 3.32
CA GLU A 181 -14.77 -11.51 2.20
C GLU A 181 -13.93 -10.29 2.59
N ALA A 182 -14.19 -9.71 3.78
CA ALA A 182 -13.51 -8.52 4.29
C ALA A 182 -13.32 -7.46 3.19
N LYS A 183 -14.44 -6.98 2.61
CA LYS A 183 -14.45 -6.03 1.46
C LYS A 183 -13.79 -4.71 1.78
N MET A 184 -13.86 -4.27 3.04
CA MET A 184 -13.27 -3.01 3.50
C MET A 184 -11.74 -3.09 3.73
N LEU A 185 -11.19 -4.30 3.79
CA LEU A 185 -9.75 -4.51 4.02
C LEU A 185 -8.94 -4.14 2.78
N ASN A 186 -8.06 -3.15 2.90
CA ASN A 186 -7.05 -2.91 1.88
C ASN A 186 -5.94 -3.96 1.98
N ARG A 187 -6.08 -5.04 1.21
CA ARG A 187 -5.13 -6.16 1.22
C ARG A 187 -3.75 -5.78 0.74
N ALA A 188 -3.63 -4.69 -0.01
CA ALA A 188 -2.34 -4.19 -0.49
C ALA A 188 -1.47 -3.62 0.65
N THR A 189 -2.10 -3.03 1.67
CA THR A 189 -1.38 -2.36 2.77
C THR A 189 -1.61 -3.02 4.13
N GLN A 190 -2.78 -3.63 4.35
CA GLN A 190 -3.18 -4.18 5.65
C GLN A 190 -3.19 -5.72 5.67
N GLY A 191 -3.11 -6.38 4.52
CA GLY A 191 -3.02 -7.83 4.43
C GLY A 191 -1.64 -8.32 4.89
N LEU A 192 -1.62 -9.33 5.77
CA LEU A 192 -0.40 -10.02 6.18
C LEU A 192 -0.41 -11.41 5.57
N TYR A 193 0.59 -11.71 4.76
CA TYR A 193 0.71 -12.95 4.02
C TYR A 193 2.07 -13.60 4.28
N PRO A 194 2.13 -14.93 4.45
CA PRO A 194 3.42 -15.61 4.46
C PRO A 194 4.10 -15.43 3.08
N PRO A 195 5.35 -14.94 3.05
CA PRO A 195 6.03 -14.61 1.80
C PRO A 195 6.35 -15.85 0.95
N GLY A 196 6.45 -17.03 1.57
CA GLY A 196 6.85 -18.26 0.89
C GLY A 196 8.21 -18.10 0.21
N SER A 197 8.35 -18.63 -1.00
CA SER A 197 9.63 -18.63 -1.74
C SER A 197 10.17 -17.24 -2.09
N THR A 198 9.37 -16.18 -2.00
CA THR A 198 9.92 -14.83 -2.19
C THR A 198 10.86 -14.42 -1.06
N PHE A 199 10.74 -15.03 0.12
CA PHE A 199 11.66 -14.77 1.23
C PHE A 199 13.07 -15.33 0.99
N LYS A 200 13.24 -16.27 0.06
CA LYS A 200 14.55 -16.77 -0.35
C LYS A 200 15.47 -15.67 -0.90
N ILE A 201 14.90 -14.56 -1.37
CA ILE A 201 15.67 -13.38 -1.75
C ILE A 201 16.44 -12.83 -0.54
N VAL A 202 15.80 -12.76 0.63
CA VAL A 202 16.44 -12.27 1.86
C VAL A 202 17.54 -13.24 2.32
N THR A 203 17.26 -14.54 2.30
CA THR A 203 18.23 -15.59 2.62
C THR A 203 19.44 -15.55 1.67
N ALA A 204 19.19 -15.44 0.36
CA ALA A 204 20.25 -15.35 -0.65
C ALA A 204 21.11 -14.10 -0.45
N LEU A 205 20.50 -12.95 -0.17
CA LEU A 205 21.24 -11.71 0.08
C LEU A 205 22.14 -11.80 1.30
N GLU A 206 21.69 -12.42 2.39
CA GLU A 206 22.52 -12.58 3.57
C GLU A 206 23.66 -13.56 3.31
N TYR A 207 23.37 -14.71 2.68
CA TYR A 207 24.42 -15.67 2.32
C TYR A 207 25.51 -15.05 1.44
N MET A 208 25.12 -14.25 0.44
CA MET A 208 26.08 -13.51 -0.40
C MET A 208 26.90 -12.48 0.38
N ARG A 209 26.32 -11.85 1.41
CA ARG A 209 27.02 -10.89 2.29
C ARG A 209 28.02 -11.58 3.20
N GLU A 210 27.70 -12.76 3.71
CA GLU A 210 28.60 -13.54 4.57
C GLU A 210 29.70 -14.26 3.77
N HIS A 211 29.46 -14.55 2.47
CA HIS A 211 30.38 -15.26 1.60
C HIS A 211 30.77 -14.42 0.36
N PRO A 212 31.36 -13.22 0.53
CA PRO A 212 31.68 -12.35 -0.59
C PRO A 212 32.75 -12.98 -1.49
N GLY A 213 32.40 -13.22 -2.75
CA GLY A 213 33.29 -13.83 -3.75
C GLY A 213 33.34 -15.37 -3.75
N THR A 214 32.75 -16.02 -2.75
CA THR A 214 32.73 -17.51 -2.64
C THR A 214 31.32 -18.09 -2.63
N TYR A 215 30.25 -17.28 -2.59
CA TYR A 215 28.88 -17.78 -2.62
C TYR A 215 28.56 -18.66 -3.85
N ASN A 216 29.27 -18.47 -4.96
CA ASN A 216 29.14 -19.31 -6.15
C ASN A 216 29.79 -20.71 -6.01
N ASP A 217 30.62 -20.90 -4.97
CA ASP A 217 31.22 -22.20 -4.69
C ASP A 217 30.25 -23.15 -3.96
N TYR A 218 29.06 -22.60 -3.57
CA TYR A 218 28.02 -23.39 -2.96
C TYR A 218 27.49 -24.47 -3.90
N HIS A 219 27.41 -25.72 -3.39
CA HIS A 219 26.80 -26.84 -4.09
C HIS A 219 25.89 -27.64 -3.18
N PHE A 220 24.75 -28.06 -3.71
CA PHE A 220 23.76 -28.83 -2.97
C PHE A 220 23.17 -29.95 -3.86
N ASP A 221 23.20 -31.18 -3.36
CA ASP A 221 22.56 -32.32 -4.00
C ASP A 221 21.15 -32.52 -3.50
N CYS A 222 20.18 -32.08 -4.28
CA CYS A 222 18.76 -32.11 -3.91
C CYS A 222 18.10 -33.43 -4.33
N SER A 223 17.75 -34.24 -3.36
CA SER A 223 16.95 -35.47 -3.56
C SER A 223 15.43 -35.23 -3.48
N GLY A 224 14.97 -33.97 -3.37
CA GLY A 224 13.59 -33.60 -3.16
C GLY A 224 13.18 -33.49 -1.69
N ILE A 225 14.00 -33.98 -0.76
CA ILE A 225 13.82 -33.90 0.68
C ILE A 225 15.17 -33.54 1.30
N PHE A 226 15.16 -32.50 2.14
CA PHE A 226 16.28 -32.15 3.01
C PHE A 226 15.92 -32.52 4.46
N SER A 227 16.81 -33.19 5.14
CA SER A 227 16.65 -33.56 6.54
C SER A 227 17.76 -32.94 7.35
N PHE A 228 17.38 -32.22 8.39
CA PHE A 228 18.30 -31.62 9.33
C PHE A 228 17.80 -31.91 10.75
N GLU A 229 18.62 -32.56 11.57
CA GLU A 229 18.21 -33.07 12.89
C GLU A 229 16.93 -33.93 12.77
N ASN A 230 15.87 -33.55 13.50
CA ASN A 230 14.57 -34.22 13.48
C ASN A 230 13.58 -33.63 12.48
N ASN A 231 13.97 -32.60 11.72
CA ASN A 231 13.10 -31.86 10.82
C ASN A 231 13.31 -32.27 9.36
N LYS A 232 12.25 -32.18 8.55
CA LYS A 232 12.29 -32.49 7.12
C LYS A 232 11.60 -31.41 6.32
N ILE A 233 12.32 -30.86 5.34
CA ILE A 233 11.79 -29.90 4.38
C ILE A 233 11.73 -30.56 3.01
N GLN A 234 10.59 -30.37 2.33
CA GLN A 234 10.36 -30.97 1.02
C GLN A 234 10.31 -29.89 -0.06
N CYS A 235 10.91 -30.18 -1.20
CA CYS A 235 10.68 -29.40 -2.40
C CYS A 235 9.24 -29.60 -2.91
N TYR A 236 8.77 -28.67 -3.73
CA TYR A 236 7.43 -28.75 -4.31
C TYR A 236 7.25 -30.08 -5.04
N HIS A 237 6.16 -30.78 -4.71
CA HIS A 237 5.90 -32.15 -5.19
C HIS A 237 7.04 -33.17 -4.94
N LYS A 238 7.92 -32.93 -3.99
CA LYS A 238 9.12 -33.74 -3.70
C LYS A 238 10.07 -33.84 -4.91
N THR A 239 10.08 -32.84 -5.77
CA THR A 239 10.93 -32.80 -6.96
C THR A 239 12.38 -32.81 -6.55
N ALA A 240 13.13 -33.81 -7.01
CA ALA A 240 14.59 -33.85 -6.90
C ALA A 240 15.20 -32.96 -7.99
N HIS A 241 15.96 -31.94 -7.57
CA HIS A 241 16.62 -31.02 -8.52
C HIS A 241 18.05 -31.51 -8.92
N GLY A 242 18.55 -32.55 -8.25
CA GLY A 242 19.93 -33.06 -8.48
C GLY A 242 20.99 -32.12 -7.91
N SER A 243 22.20 -32.23 -8.44
CA SER A 243 23.30 -31.36 -8.07
C SER A 243 23.13 -29.99 -8.68
N GLN A 244 23.22 -28.96 -7.86
CA GLN A 244 22.97 -27.55 -8.26
C GLN A 244 23.86 -26.60 -7.47
N ASP A 245 24.34 -25.59 -8.17
CA ASP A 245 25.04 -24.45 -7.59
C ASP A 245 24.05 -23.46 -6.95
N PHE A 246 24.57 -22.37 -6.37
CA PHE A 246 23.75 -21.32 -5.74
C PHE A 246 22.71 -20.70 -6.70
N THR A 247 23.12 -20.38 -7.92
CA THR A 247 22.26 -19.77 -8.94
C THR A 247 21.14 -20.72 -9.38
N GLN A 248 21.49 -21.98 -9.61
CA GLN A 248 20.54 -23.04 -9.95
C GLN A 248 19.56 -23.32 -8.81
N ALA A 249 20.04 -23.34 -7.55
CA ALA A 249 19.20 -23.52 -6.37
C ALA A 249 18.18 -22.40 -6.23
N PHE A 250 18.58 -21.14 -6.51
CA PHE A 250 17.69 -19.98 -6.53
C PHE A 250 16.69 -20.07 -7.68
N ALA A 251 17.15 -20.32 -8.90
CA ALA A 251 16.32 -20.43 -10.10
C ALA A 251 15.25 -21.53 -9.97
N ASN A 252 15.64 -22.69 -9.41
CA ASN A 252 14.75 -23.82 -9.16
C ASN A 252 13.86 -23.62 -7.91
N SER A 253 14.07 -22.54 -7.17
CA SER A 253 13.39 -22.31 -5.89
C SER A 253 13.50 -23.53 -4.94
N CYS A 254 14.66 -24.14 -4.88
CA CYS A 254 14.90 -25.37 -4.13
C CYS A 254 14.75 -25.15 -2.62
N ASN A 255 13.74 -25.75 -2.01
CA ASN A 255 13.51 -25.62 -0.57
C ASN A 255 14.62 -26.26 0.25
N GLY A 256 15.15 -27.43 -0.19
CA GLY A 256 16.22 -28.11 0.50
C GLY A 256 17.52 -27.31 0.54
N ALA A 257 17.91 -26.73 -0.62
CA ALA A 257 19.11 -25.89 -0.70
C ALA A 257 18.97 -24.64 0.19
N PHE A 258 17.81 -23.96 0.15
CA PHE A 258 17.60 -22.76 0.95
C PHE A 258 17.47 -23.02 2.45
N ALA A 259 16.94 -24.17 2.84
CA ALA A 259 16.98 -24.61 4.24
C ALA A 259 18.42 -24.93 4.68
N ASN A 260 19.23 -25.56 3.83
CA ASN A 260 20.65 -25.78 4.12
C ASN A 260 21.42 -24.45 4.24
N LEU A 261 21.23 -23.51 3.29
CA LEU A 261 21.83 -22.17 3.39
C LEU A 261 21.43 -21.47 4.70
N GLY A 262 20.16 -21.57 5.10
CA GLY A 262 19.67 -20.99 6.36
C GLY A 262 20.40 -21.51 7.59
N THR A 263 20.80 -22.81 7.61
CA THR A 263 21.54 -23.40 8.73
C THR A 263 22.99 -22.91 8.86
N GLU A 264 23.51 -22.23 7.83
CA GLU A 264 24.89 -21.71 7.78
C GLU A 264 24.95 -20.21 8.13
N LEU A 265 23.82 -19.47 8.14
CA LEU A 265 23.78 -18.03 8.36
C LEU A 265 24.02 -17.64 9.82
N ASP A 266 24.66 -16.48 10.02
CA ASP A 266 24.62 -15.78 11.30
C ASP A 266 23.21 -15.18 11.52
N LEU A 267 22.48 -15.69 12.49
CA LEU A 267 21.09 -15.32 12.74
C LEU A 267 20.91 -13.86 13.14
N THR A 268 21.92 -13.26 13.79
CA THR A 268 21.91 -11.83 14.14
C THR A 268 22.02 -10.97 12.89
N SER A 269 22.92 -11.31 11.99
CA SER A 269 23.14 -10.64 10.70
C SER A 269 21.90 -10.79 9.80
N TYR A 270 21.34 -11.98 9.74
CA TYR A 270 20.14 -12.28 8.97
C TYR A 270 18.93 -11.46 9.45
N ARG A 271 18.70 -11.40 10.77
CA ARG A 271 17.68 -10.52 11.36
C ARG A 271 17.92 -9.06 11.05
N ASN A 272 19.18 -8.59 11.17
CA ASN A 272 19.53 -7.20 10.87
C ASN A 272 19.27 -6.85 9.40
N LEU A 273 19.55 -7.77 8.47
CA LEU A 273 19.21 -7.57 7.06
C LEU A 273 17.70 -7.46 6.85
N ALA A 274 16.91 -8.37 7.44
CA ALA A 274 15.46 -8.29 7.36
C ALA A 274 14.94 -6.95 7.90
N GLU A 275 15.50 -6.45 9.01
CA GLU A 275 15.14 -5.13 9.55
C GLU A 275 15.58 -3.97 8.65
N GLN A 276 16.70 -4.07 7.93
CA GLN A 276 17.12 -3.10 6.91
C GLN A 276 16.14 -3.09 5.72
N LEU A 277 15.54 -4.22 5.40
CA LEU A 277 14.46 -4.37 4.42
C LEU A 277 13.07 -4.01 5.00
N LEU A 278 13.04 -3.35 6.16
CA LEU A 278 11.87 -2.81 6.85
C LEU A 278 10.94 -3.86 7.48
N PHE A 279 11.35 -5.12 7.60
CA PHE A 279 10.66 -6.03 8.51
C PHE A 279 10.77 -5.52 9.95
N ASN A 280 9.74 -5.72 10.77
CA ASN A 280 9.66 -5.23 12.16
C ASN A 280 9.73 -3.69 12.32
N ARG A 281 9.83 -2.93 11.23
CA ARG A 281 9.96 -1.48 11.24
C ARG A 281 8.77 -0.79 10.59
N SER A 282 8.62 0.50 10.86
CA SER A 282 7.62 1.33 10.22
C SER A 282 8.05 1.65 8.78
N LEU A 283 7.10 1.53 7.85
CA LEU A 283 7.28 1.96 6.48
C LEU A 283 7.18 3.49 6.38
N PRO A 284 7.88 4.13 5.45
CA PRO A 284 7.69 5.55 5.12
C PRO A 284 6.40 5.73 4.28
N LEU A 285 5.26 5.37 4.84
CA LEU A 285 3.97 5.34 4.19
C LEU A 285 2.92 5.96 5.11
N ASP A 286 2.18 6.95 4.61
CA ASP A 286 1.20 7.68 5.40
C ASP A 286 -0.20 7.05 5.38
N ILE A 287 -0.50 6.17 4.41
CA ILE A 287 -1.75 5.40 4.41
C ILE A 287 -1.71 4.29 5.47
N PRO A 288 -2.86 3.93 6.08
CA PRO A 288 -2.91 2.84 7.05
C PRO A 288 -2.38 1.51 6.50
N TYR A 289 -1.47 0.89 7.23
CA TYR A 289 -0.88 -0.40 6.85
C TYR A 289 -0.64 -1.29 8.08
N SER A 290 -0.49 -2.59 7.83
CA SER A 290 -0.04 -3.56 8.83
C SER A 290 1.47 -3.76 8.71
N ARG A 291 2.18 -3.70 9.84
CA ARG A 291 3.63 -3.90 9.88
C ARG A 291 3.98 -5.35 9.57
N SER A 292 4.91 -5.58 8.66
CA SER A 292 5.50 -6.90 8.43
C SER A 292 6.27 -7.36 9.66
N THR A 293 6.26 -8.66 9.91
CA THR A 293 6.98 -9.25 11.04
C THR A 293 7.93 -10.35 10.58
N PHE A 294 9.13 -10.32 11.13
CA PHE A 294 10.12 -11.39 11.04
C PHE A 294 10.58 -11.72 12.46
N LYS A 295 10.20 -12.90 12.95
CA LYS A 295 10.47 -13.34 14.33
C LYS A 295 11.61 -14.33 14.33
N MET A 296 12.82 -13.85 14.18
CA MET A 296 14.03 -14.63 14.35
C MET A 296 14.70 -14.19 15.65
N GLN A 297 14.94 -15.11 16.56
CA GLN A 297 15.71 -14.85 17.77
C GLN A 297 17.19 -15.16 17.51
N PRO A 298 18.13 -14.41 18.08
CA PRO A 298 19.57 -14.69 17.91
C PRO A 298 20.01 -16.06 18.46
N ASP A 299 19.22 -16.61 19.40
CA ASP A 299 19.39 -17.91 20.01
C ASP A 299 18.40 -18.96 19.47
N ALA A 300 17.77 -18.67 18.33
CA ALA A 300 16.89 -19.62 17.67
C ALA A 300 17.65 -20.89 17.33
N GLU A 301 17.00 -22.03 17.54
CA GLU A 301 17.56 -23.30 17.08
C GLU A 301 17.60 -23.36 15.55
N THR A 302 18.60 -24.02 15.00
CA THR A 302 18.86 -24.04 13.53
C THR A 302 17.64 -24.49 12.70
N TRP A 303 16.72 -25.25 13.32
CA TRP A 303 15.49 -25.72 12.65
C TRP A 303 14.38 -24.64 12.58
N GLU A 304 14.54 -23.53 13.28
CA GLU A 304 13.59 -22.38 13.25
C GLU A 304 13.90 -21.40 12.12
N VAL A 305 15.05 -21.58 11.46
CA VAL A 305 15.52 -20.80 10.31
C VAL A 305 14.98 -21.38 9.00
#